data_499491e92a688c045ba0198b6d2cb06f
#
_entry.id   499491e92a688c045ba0198b6d2cb06f
#
_cell.length_a   1.000
_cell.length_b   1.000
_cell.length_c   1.000
_cell.angle_alpha   90.00
_cell.angle_beta   90.00
_cell.angle_gamma   90.00
#
_symmetry.space_group_name_H-M   'P 1'
#
loop_
_entity.id
_entity.type
_entity.pdbx_description
1 polymer ?
#
loop_
_entity_poly.entity_id
_entity_poly.type
_entity_poly.pdbx_seq_one_letter_code
_entity_poly.pdbx_strand_id
1 'polypeptide(L)'
;MVQISQLLSDESRNIKIQSPFDYIELSRKGLTVKQLHDILDYTKISIKELPKIISLSERQINRYTKDKALRTDISAQLIQIVELYNKGYELFEDEEKFQLWMSRKIRGLGNMVPKKLLDTTFGIQLIIDELGRLEHGIIS
;
A
#
# COMPACT_ATOMS: atom_id res chain seq x y z
N MET A 1 -2.20 -12.88 9.86
CA MET A 1 -1.89 -11.70 9.03
C MET A 1 -0.57 -11.93 8.29
N VAL A 2 -0.53 -11.58 7.00
CA VAL A 2 0.69 -11.70 6.21
C VAL A 2 1.70 -10.65 6.68
N GLN A 3 2.96 -11.06 6.86
CA GLN A 3 4.00 -10.11 7.20
C GLN A 3 4.47 -9.35 5.96
N ILE A 4 4.78 -8.07 6.13
CA ILE A 4 5.26 -7.22 5.03
C ILE A 4 6.48 -7.84 4.35
N SER A 5 7.40 -8.39 5.14
CA SER A 5 8.61 -9.00 4.61
C SER A 5 8.32 -10.17 3.68
N GLN A 6 7.28 -10.94 3.96
CA GLN A 6 6.87 -12.05 3.09
C GLN A 6 6.24 -11.56 1.79
N LEU A 7 5.43 -10.49 1.88
CA LEU A 7 4.74 -9.92 0.73
C LEU A 7 5.71 -9.26 -0.25
N LEU A 8 6.74 -8.58 0.26
CA LEU A 8 7.64 -7.76 -0.54
C LEU A 8 8.96 -8.44 -0.90
N SER A 9 9.34 -9.52 -0.19
CA SER A 9 10.54 -10.28 -0.54
C SER A 9 10.34 -11.05 -1.84
N ASP A 10 11.41 -11.21 -2.59
CA ASP A 10 11.39 -11.95 -3.86
C ASP A 10 12.68 -12.75 -4.00
N GLU A 11 12.61 -14.01 -3.62
CA GLU A 11 13.78 -14.89 -3.65
C GLU A 11 14.30 -15.10 -5.07
N SER A 12 13.41 -15.09 -6.07
CA SER A 12 13.80 -15.29 -7.48
C SER A 12 14.73 -14.18 -7.97
N ARG A 13 14.66 -12.98 -7.35
CA ARG A 13 15.52 -11.83 -7.68
C ARG A 13 16.51 -11.52 -6.58
N ASN A 14 16.67 -12.44 -5.60
CA ASN A 14 17.56 -12.26 -4.46
C ASN A 14 17.24 -10.99 -3.65
N ILE A 15 15.96 -10.71 -3.46
CA ILE A 15 15.49 -9.56 -2.67
C ILE A 15 14.92 -10.07 -1.35
N LYS A 16 15.49 -9.62 -0.24
CA LYS A 16 15.08 -10.02 1.09
C LYS A 16 14.86 -8.77 1.94
N ILE A 17 13.65 -8.61 2.48
CA ILE A 17 13.31 -7.44 3.28
C ILE A 17 13.57 -7.76 4.75
N GLN A 18 14.60 -7.13 5.31
CA GLN A 18 14.99 -7.27 6.71
C GLN A 18 14.94 -5.94 7.47
N SER A 19 14.98 -4.82 6.75
CA SER A 19 14.95 -3.50 7.35
C SER A 19 14.33 -2.50 6.36
N PRO A 20 13.94 -1.29 6.85
CA PRO A 20 13.42 -0.24 5.96
C PRO A 20 14.37 0.19 4.84
N PHE A 21 15.69 0.01 5.04
CA PHE A 21 16.66 0.33 4.00
C PHE A 21 16.50 -0.55 2.76
N ASP A 22 16.00 -1.75 2.94
CA ASP A 22 15.78 -2.67 1.83
C ASP A 22 14.65 -2.20 0.91
N TYR A 23 13.76 -1.35 1.39
CA TYR A 23 12.71 -0.76 0.56
C TYR A 23 13.28 0.17 -0.51
N ILE A 24 14.39 0.84 -0.22
CA ILE A 24 15.07 1.71 -1.19
C ILE A 24 15.53 0.88 -2.38
N GLU A 25 16.20 -0.24 -2.11
CA GLU A 25 16.68 -1.14 -3.15
C GLU A 25 15.52 -1.78 -3.92
N LEU A 26 14.50 -2.24 -3.20
CA LEU A 26 13.32 -2.84 -3.81
C LEU A 26 12.61 -1.86 -4.74
N SER A 27 12.44 -0.61 -4.32
CA SER A 27 11.78 0.39 -5.15
C SER A 27 12.58 0.68 -6.42
N ARG A 28 13.91 0.71 -6.33
CA ARG A 28 14.79 0.93 -7.48
C ARG A 28 14.80 -0.24 -8.46
N LYS A 29 14.77 -1.46 -7.95
CA LYS A 29 14.64 -2.67 -8.77
C LYS A 29 13.23 -2.81 -9.34
N GLY A 30 12.26 -2.28 -8.64
CA GLY A 30 10.85 -2.32 -9.01
C GLY A 30 10.14 -3.54 -8.47
N LEU A 31 8.92 -3.35 -7.99
CA LEU A 31 8.02 -4.46 -7.69
C LEU A 31 7.62 -5.12 -9.00
N THR A 32 7.43 -6.42 -8.99
CA THR A 32 6.92 -7.12 -10.16
C THR A 32 5.39 -7.01 -10.24
N VAL A 33 4.84 -7.24 -11.42
CA VAL A 33 3.39 -7.30 -11.61
C VAL A 33 2.77 -8.38 -10.73
N LYS A 34 3.47 -9.50 -10.52
CA LYS A 34 3.02 -10.54 -9.59
C LYS A 34 2.89 -9.98 -8.18
N GLN A 35 3.90 -9.24 -7.71
CA GLN A 35 3.83 -8.59 -6.39
C GLN A 35 2.71 -7.56 -6.33
N LEU A 36 2.46 -6.84 -7.42
CA LEU A 36 1.31 -5.92 -7.49
C LEU A 36 0.01 -6.65 -7.23
N HIS A 37 -0.21 -7.81 -7.87
CA HIS A 37 -1.43 -8.59 -7.63
C HIS A 37 -1.53 -9.08 -6.19
N ASP A 38 -0.40 -9.50 -5.60
CA ASP A 38 -0.36 -9.89 -4.19
C ASP A 38 -0.73 -8.71 -3.29
N ILE A 39 -0.28 -7.51 -3.62
CA ILE A 39 -0.61 -6.28 -2.88
C ILE A 39 -2.09 -5.96 -3.01
N LEU A 40 -2.68 -6.12 -4.21
CA LEU A 40 -4.11 -5.89 -4.39
C LEU A 40 -4.94 -6.85 -3.55
N ASP A 41 -4.54 -8.11 -3.47
CA ASP A 41 -5.20 -9.09 -2.61
C ASP A 41 -5.10 -8.71 -1.12
N TYR A 42 -3.93 -8.25 -0.70
CA TYR A 42 -3.69 -7.85 0.70
C TYR A 42 -4.48 -6.61 1.09
N THR A 43 -4.52 -5.61 0.23
CA THR A 43 -5.17 -4.31 0.52
C THR A 43 -6.65 -4.30 0.18
N LYS A 44 -7.14 -5.28 -0.56
CA LYS A 44 -8.49 -5.33 -1.10
C LYS A 44 -8.81 -4.18 -2.08
N ILE A 45 -7.78 -3.53 -2.59
CA ILE A 45 -7.93 -2.54 -3.65
C ILE A 45 -8.20 -3.30 -4.95
N SER A 46 -9.28 -2.94 -5.65
CA SER A 46 -9.60 -3.59 -6.92
C SER A 46 -8.70 -3.07 -8.04
N ILE A 47 -8.51 -3.91 -9.06
CA ILE A 47 -7.72 -3.50 -10.23
C ILE A 47 -8.38 -2.31 -10.96
N LYS A 48 -9.70 -2.16 -10.83
CA LYS A 48 -10.43 -1.03 -11.43
C LYS A 48 -10.20 0.28 -10.68
N GLU A 49 -9.97 0.21 -9.37
CA GLU A 49 -9.64 1.39 -8.56
C GLU A 49 -8.19 1.83 -8.76
N LEU A 50 -7.32 0.90 -9.08
CA LEU A 50 -5.88 1.11 -9.09
C LEU A 50 -5.42 2.27 -9.99
N PRO A 51 -5.99 2.48 -11.19
CA PRO A 51 -5.58 3.62 -12.04
C PRO A 51 -5.83 4.99 -11.42
N LYS A 52 -6.71 5.10 -10.44
CA LYS A 52 -6.94 6.35 -9.70
C LYS A 52 -5.88 6.58 -8.63
N ILE A 53 -5.07 5.57 -8.34
CA ILE A 53 -4.07 5.59 -7.27
C ILE A 53 -2.67 5.70 -7.86
N ILE A 54 -2.35 4.88 -8.86
CA ILE A 54 -1.03 4.85 -9.50
C ILE A 54 -1.14 5.19 -10.98
N SER A 55 -0.02 5.59 -11.58
CA SER A 55 0.03 5.97 -12.99
C SER A 55 0.19 4.78 -13.92
N LEU A 56 -0.74 3.84 -13.81
CA LEU A 56 -0.84 2.66 -14.69
C LEU A 56 -2.30 2.36 -14.95
N SER A 57 -2.65 2.12 -16.23
CA SER A 57 -4.00 1.71 -16.58
C SER A 57 -4.18 0.21 -16.36
N GLU A 58 -5.42 -0.21 -16.18
CA GLU A 58 -5.77 -1.64 -16.09
C GLU A 58 -5.28 -2.38 -17.35
N ARG A 59 -5.43 -1.75 -18.52
CA ARG A 59 -5.00 -2.33 -19.79
C ARG A 59 -3.49 -2.58 -19.83
N GLN A 60 -2.68 -1.62 -19.33
CA GLN A 60 -1.23 -1.78 -19.26
C GLN A 60 -0.86 -2.95 -18.35
N ILE A 61 -1.48 -3.02 -17.18
CA ILE A 61 -1.21 -4.09 -16.20
C ILE A 61 -1.53 -5.45 -16.81
N ASN A 62 -2.67 -5.56 -17.50
CA ASN A 62 -3.10 -6.83 -18.10
C ASN A 62 -2.20 -7.28 -19.24
N ARG A 63 -1.49 -6.34 -19.88
CA ARG A 63 -0.55 -6.65 -20.96
C ARG A 63 0.82 -7.09 -20.45
N TYR A 64 1.17 -6.75 -19.23
CA TYR A 64 2.49 -7.07 -18.68
C TYR A 64 2.56 -8.52 -18.24
N THR A 65 3.74 -9.13 -18.40
CA THR A 65 4.02 -10.43 -17.81
C THR A 65 4.16 -10.27 -16.29
N LYS A 66 4.00 -11.36 -15.56
CA LYS A 66 4.06 -11.33 -14.09
C LYS A 66 5.41 -10.90 -13.55
N ASP A 67 6.48 -11.13 -14.28
CA ASP A 67 7.84 -10.77 -13.89
C ASP A 67 8.25 -9.36 -14.33
N LYS A 68 7.36 -8.63 -15.00
CA LYS A 68 7.63 -7.25 -15.40
C LYS A 68 7.85 -6.37 -14.16
N ALA A 69 8.99 -5.69 -14.12
CA ALA A 69 9.30 -4.74 -13.05
C ALA A 69 8.61 -3.40 -13.30
N LEU A 70 7.97 -2.87 -12.26
CA LEU A 70 7.30 -1.57 -12.28
C LEU A 70 8.32 -0.46 -12.01
N ARG A 71 8.00 0.77 -12.46
CA ARG A 71 8.86 1.94 -12.25
C ARG A 71 9.10 2.19 -10.77
N THR A 72 10.23 2.84 -10.48
CA THR A 72 10.64 3.16 -9.10
C THR A 72 9.57 3.96 -8.35
N ASP A 73 9.01 4.99 -8.99
CA ASP A 73 8.00 5.84 -8.35
C ASP A 73 6.72 5.07 -7.98
N ILE A 74 6.26 4.21 -8.87
CA ILE A 74 5.08 3.37 -8.64
C ILE A 74 5.39 2.35 -7.55
N SER A 75 6.56 1.71 -7.61
CA SER A 75 6.98 0.72 -6.62
C SER A 75 7.09 1.32 -5.22
N ALA A 76 7.69 2.51 -5.11
CA ALA A 76 7.81 3.21 -3.82
C ALA A 76 6.42 3.53 -3.24
N GLN A 77 5.50 4.02 -4.07
CA GLN A 77 4.14 4.32 -3.63
C GLN A 77 3.42 3.07 -3.13
N LEU A 78 3.54 1.97 -3.87
CA LEU A 78 2.91 0.71 -3.48
C LEU A 78 3.47 0.17 -2.17
N ILE A 79 4.79 0.29 -1.95
CA ILE A 79 5.42 -0.11 -0.69
C ILE A 79 4.85 0.70 0.47
N GLN A 80 4.71 2.02 0.29
CA GLN A 80 4.12 2.89 1.31
C GLN A 80 2.68 2.51 1.62
N ILE A 81 1.91 2.15 0.60
CA ILE A 81 0.53 1.70 0.77
C ILE A 81 0.49 0.40 1.56
N VAL A 82 1.38 -0.54 1.28
CA VAL A 82 1.48 -1.80 2.03
C VAL A 82 1.77 -1.53 3.51
N GLU A 83 2.72 -0.64 3.80
CA GLU A 83 3.04 -0.27 5.17
C GLU A 83 1.83 0.35 5.90
N LEU A 84 1.11 1.22 5.21
CA LEU A 84 -0.10 1.84 5.73
C LEU A 84 -1.15 0.79 6.10
N TYR A 85 -1.41 -0.15 5.19
CA TYR A 85 -2.40 -1.20 5.43
C TYR A 85 -1.97 -2.15 6.53
N ASN A 86 -0.68 -2.48 6.59
CA ASN A 86 -0.17 -3.33 7.68
C ASN A 86 -0.40 -2.66 9.03
N LYS A 87 -0.09 -1.37 9.14
CA LYS A 87 -0.31 -0.59 10.36
C LYS A 87 -1.80 -0.53 10.72
N GLY A 88 -2.66 -0.32 9.73
CA GLY A 88 -4.10 -0.27 9.94
C GLY A 88 -4.66 -1.61 10.41
N TYR A 89 -4.27 -2.70 9.79
CA TYR A 89 -4.72 -4.03 10.17
C TYR A 89 -4.29 -4.39 11.60
N GLU A 90 -3.07 -4.04 11.98
CA GLU A 90 -2.61 -4.26 13.34
C GLU A 90 -3.38 -3.43 14.36
N LEU A 91 -3.60 -2.15 14.05
CA LEU A 91 -4.28 -1.23 14.96
C LEU A 91 -5.74 -1.62 15.18
N PHE A 92 -6.46 -1.96 14.11
CA PHE A 92 -7.87 -2.30 14.20
C PHE A 92 -8.11 -3.76 14.59
N GLU A 93 -7.08 -4.62 14.52
CA GLU A 93 -7.15 -6.06 14.82
C GLU A 93 -8.20 -6.82 14.01
N ASP A 94 -8.75 -6.19 12.97
CA ASP A 94 -9.81 -6.74 12.13
C ASP A 94 -9.70 -6.05 10.76
N GLU A 95 -9.40 -6.84 9.74
CA GLU A 95 -9.23 -6.30 8.38
C GLU A 95 -10.50 -5.60 7.89
N GLU A 96 -11.68 -6.14 8.17
CA GLU A 96 -12.94 -5.55 7.72
C GLU A 96 -13.18 -4.18 8.36
N LYS A 97 -12.86 -4.03 9.65
CA LYS A 97 -12.99 -2.74 10.34
C LYS A 97 -12.08 -1.69 9.72
N PHE A 98 -10.86 -2.06 9.40
CA PHE A 98 -9.94 -1.14 8.74
C PHE A 98 -10.41 -0.79 7.34
N GLN A 99 -10.93 -1.76 6.58
CA GLN A 99 -11.50 -1.51 5.25
C GLN A 99 -12.66 -0.51 5.31
N LEU A 100 -13.52 -0.64 6.31
CA LEU A 100 -14.62 0.30 6.50
C LEU A 100 -14.09 1.70 6.82
N TRP A 101 -13.08 1.80 7.69
CA TRP A 101 -12.45 3.07 8.03
C TRP A 101 -11.84 3.74 6.79
N MET A 102 -11.18 2.97 5.94
CA MET A 102 -10.58 3.48 4.70
C MET A 102 -11.61 3.96 3.68
N SER A 103 -12.86 3.53 3.79
CA SER A 103 -13.90 3.79 2.80
C SER A 103 -14.90 4.88 3.19
N ARG A 104 -14.77 5.45 4.39
CA ARG A 104 -15.69 6.49 4.87
C ARG A 104 -14.95 7.79 5.17
N LYS A 105 -15.69 8.87 5.29
CA LYS A 105 -15.13 10.18 5.67
C LYS A 105 -14.59 10.12 7.10
N ILE A 106 -13.35 10.55 7.29
CA ILE A 106 -12.69 10.56 8.59
C ILE A 106 -12.49 11.99 9.05
N ARG A 107 -13.02 12.30 10.22
CA ARG A 107 -12.98 13.66 10.75
C ARG A 107 -11.55 14.19 10.89
N GLY A 108 -10.62 13.39 11.39
CA GLY A 108 -9.22 13.78 11.55
C GLY A 108 -8.48 13.99 10.24
N LEU A 109 -9.07 13.59 9.12
CA LEU A 109 -8.53 13.82 7.78
C LEU A 109 -9.33 14.88 7.02
N GLY A 110 -9.91 15.85 7.74
CA GLY A 110 -10.70 16.91 7.12
C GLY A 110 -11.96 16.40 6.45
N ASN A 111 -12.56 15.34 6.98
CA ASN A 111 -13.74 14.67 6.44
C ASN A 111 -13.50 14.07 5.05
N MET A 112 -12.26 13.75 4.74
CA MET A 112 -11.91 13.07 3.47
C MET A 112 -11.92 11.57 3.66
N VAL A 113 -12.17 10.86 2.57
CA VAL A 113 -12.13 9.39 2.53
C VAL A 113 -10.67 8.96 2.37
N PRO A 114 -10.11 8.20 3.32
CA PRO A 114 -8.68 7.83 3.25
C PRO A 114 -8.27 7.18 1.92
N LYS A 115 -9.09 6.28 1.41
CA LYS A 115 -8.79 5.56 0.16
C LYS A 115 -8.57 6.52 -1.02
N LYS A 116 -9.21 7.68 -1.01
CA LYS A 116 -9.06 8.71 -2.06
C LYS A 116 -7.79 9.54 -1.90
N LEU A 117 -7.04 9.35 -0.82
CA LEU A 117 -5.79 10.06 -0.55
C LEU A 117 -4.56 9.24 -0.90
N LEU A 118 -4.73 8.02 -1.41
CA LEU A 118 -3.61 7.12 -1.71
C LEU A 118 -2.82 7.50 -2.95
N ASP A 119 -3.31 8.45 -3.74
CA ASP A 119 -2.71 8.84 -5.01
C ASP A 119 -1.47 9.72 -4.87
N THR A 120 -1.19 10.25 -3.68
CA THR A 120 0.01 11.04 -3.41
C THR A 120 0.69 10.57 -2.13
N THR A 121 2.00 10.81 -2.04
CA THR A 121 2.76 10.51 -0.82
C THR A 121 2.29 11.36 0.35
N PHE A 122 1.85 12.59 0.10
CA PHE A 122 1.30 13.47 1.14
C PHE A 122 0.03 12.88 1.74
N GLY A 123 -0.86 12.37 0.88
CA GLY A 123 -2.10 11.74 1.35
C GLY A 123 -1.83 10.47 2.16
N ILE A 124 -0.92 9.63 1.69
CA ILE A 124 -0.50 8.43 2.41
C ILE A 124 0.04 8.79 3.79
N GLN A 125 0.90 9.82 3.86
CA GLN A 125 1.49 10.24 5.12
C GLN A 125 0.43 10.79 6.10
N LEU A 126 -0.55 11.54 5.61
CA LEU A 126 -1.65 12.02 6.44
C LEU A 126 -2.43 10.86 7.07
N ILE A 127 -2.67 9.80 6.31
CA ILE A 127 -3.37 8.62 6.84
C ILE A 127 -2.51 7.93 7.90
N ILE A 128 -1.22 7.76 7.65
CA ILE A 128 -0.30 7.15 8.60
C ILE A 128 -0.27 7.96 9.91
N ASP A 129 -0.22 9.29 9.80
CA ASP A 129 -0.22 10.18 10.96
C ASP A 129 -1.52 10.04 11.76
N GLU A 130 -2.65 9.93 11.08
CA GLU A 130 -3.95 9.75 11.74
C GLU A 130 -4.01 8.39 12.46
N LEU A 131 -3.52 7.33 11.82
CA LEU A 131 -3.42 6.02 12.47
C LEU A 131 -2.53 6.09 13.72
N GLY A 132 -1.45 6.86 13.65
CA GLY A 132 -0.58 7.08 14.81
C GLY A 132 -1.31 7.78 15.96
N ARG A 133 -2.13 8.77 15.65
CA ARG A 133 -2.96 9.46 16.66
C ARG A 133 -3.96 8.50 17.31
N LEU A 134 -4.60 7.65 16.52
CA LEU A 134 -5.53 6.64 17.03
C LEU A 134 -4.83 5.63 17.92
N GLU A 135 -3.62 5.21 17.52
CA GLU A 135 -2.82 4.27 18.30
C GLU A 135 -2.47 4.81 19.69
N HIS A 136 -2.19 6.11 19.78
CA HIS A 136 -1.85 6.76 21.04
C HIS A 136 -3.08 7.28 21.80
N GLY A 137 -4.29 6.93 21.37
CA GLY A 137 -5.52 7.31 22.05
C GLY A 137 -5.90 8.77 21.87
N ILE A 138 -5.33 9.47 20.90
CA ILE A 138 -5.68 10.84 20.57
C ILE A 138 -6.87 10.82 19.62
N ILE A 139 -8.01 11.32 20.08
CA ILE A 139 -9.23 11.40 19.27
C ILE A 139 -9.20 12.67 18.43
N SER A 140 -9.39 12.52 17.12
CA SER A 140 -9.45 13.64 16.18
C SER A 140 -10.84 13.82 15.60
#